data_6fb8337fc76d1e58d1b661654405a352
#
_entry.id   6fb8337fc76d1e58d1b661654405a352
#
_cell.length_a   1.000
_cell.length_b   1.000
_cell.length_c   1.000
_cell.angle_alpha   90.00
_cell.angle_beta   90.00
_cell.angle_gamma   90.00
#
_symmetry.space_group_name_H-M   'P 1'
#
loop_
_entity.id
_entity.type
_entity.pdbx_description
1 polymer ?
#
loop_
_entity_poly.entity_id
_entity_poly.type
_entity_poly.pdbx_seq_one_letter_code
_entity_poly.pdbx_strand_id
1 'polypeptide(L)'
;DFTNDEWHKIQVFYHGLKMVHGGGEYNEANHIFNDEKSGDHNIVFNGTKGQDYETFVLNKFKQDIAYYDGENTSFHFCKTARNPYDAIVWALLSYARYVKGDRSQFVVSNDDGEHYGKE
;
A
#
# COMPACT_ATOMS: atom_id res chain seq x y z
N ASP A 1 -6.58 13.26 -1.46
CA ASP A 1 -5.57 13.19 -2.53
C ASP A 1 -4.19 13.46 -1.99
N PHE A 2 -3.18 12.96 -2.68
CA PHE A 2 -1.79 13.30 -2.41
C PHE A 2 -1.34 14.39 -3.38
N THR A 3 -0.52 15.32 -2.89
CA THR A 3 0.11 16.30 -3.79
C THR A 3 1.15 15.60 -4.65
N ASN A 4 1.64 16.28 -5.70
CA ASN A 4 2.69 15.71 -6.55
C ASN A 4 3.94 15.39 -5.73
N ASP A 5 4.32 16.26 -4.81
CA ASP A 5 5.51 16.04 -3.98
C ASP A 5 5.32 14.86 -3.03
N GLU A 6 4.16 14.79 -2.39
CA GLU A 6 3.84 13.68 -1.50
C GLU A 6 3.85 12.35 -2.27
N TRP A 7 3.21 12.33 -3.43
CA TRP A 7 3.13 11.12 -4.23
C TRP A 7 4.51 10.67 -4.72
N HIS A 8 5.34 11.63 -5.12
CA HIS A 8 6.70 11.32 -5.54
C HIS A 8 7.48 10.63 -4.41
N LYS A 9 7.38 11.15 -3.20
CA LYS A 9 8.05 10.55 -2.05
C LYS A 9 7.55 9.12 -1.80
N ILE A 10 6.24 8.91 -1.92
CA ILE A 10 5.65 7.58 -1.75
C ILE A 10 6.16 6.63 -2.83
N GLN A 11 6.24 7.09 -4.08
CA GLN A 11 6.75 6.27 -5.17
C GLN A 11 8.21 5.86 -4.97
N VAL A 12 9.03 6.79 -4.49
CA VAL A 12 10.44 6.49 -4.21
C VAL A 12 10.54 5.46 -3.10
N PHE A 13 9.76 5.61 -2.05
CA PHE A 13 9.74 4.65 -0.96
C PHE A 13 9.29 3.27 -1.44
N TYR A 14 8.23 3.21 -2.23
CA TYR A 14 7.75 1.96 -2.80
C TYR A 14 8.80 1.30 -3.70
N HIS A 15 9.49 2.09 -4.50
CA HIS A 15 10.56 1.57 -5.34
C HIS A 15 11.63 0.87 -4.51
N GLY A 16 11.99 1.46 -3.38
CA GLY A 16 12.93 0.84 -2.44
C GLY A 16 12.42 -0.48 -1.89
N LEU A 17 11.13 -0.55 -1.56
CA LEU A 17 10.53 -1.80 -1.10
C LEU A 17 10.59 -2.88 -2.18
N LYS A 18 10.35 -2.51 -3.43
CA LYS A 18 10.44 -3.46 -4.54
C LYS A 18 11.85 -3.99 -4.72
N MET A 19 12.85 -3.13 -4.57
CA MET A 19 14.24 -3.55 -4.75
C MET A 19 14.68 -4.54 -3.69
N VAL A 20 14.16 -4.43 -2.47
CA VAL A 20 14.55 -5.31 -1.36
C VAL A 20 13.66 -6.54 -1.25
N HIS A 21 12.35 -6.36 -1.41
CA HIS A 21 11.37 -7.42 -1.11
C HIS A 21 10.49 -7.81 -2.30
N GLY A 22 10.56 -7.07 -3.40
CA GLY A 22 9.73 -7.36 -4.57
C GLY A 22 10.26 -8.51 -5.39
N GLY A 23 9.37 -9.12 -6.17
CA GLY A 23 9.71 -10.21 -7.06
C GLY A 23 10.74 -9.81 -8.13
N GLY A 24 11.65 -10.73 -8.42
CA GLY A 24 12.69 -10.52 -9.40
C GLY A 24 13.81 -11.50 -9.15
N GLU A 25 14.61 -11.75 -10.16
CA GLU A 25 15.63 -12.78 -10.05
C GLU A 25 16.70 -12.49 -9.00
N TYR A 26 16.89 -11.24 -8.63
CA TYR A 26 17.91 -10.87 -7.66
C TYR A 26 17.40 -10.82 -6.22
N ASN A 27 16.11 -10.99 -6.02
CA ASN A 27 15.50 -10.82 -4.71
C ASN A 27 14.78 -12.05 -4.18
N GLU A 28 15.08 -13.23 -4.70
CA GLU A 28 14.35 -14.44 -4.33
C GLU A 28 14.29 -14.70 -2.83
N ALA A 29 15.40 -14.49 -2.12
CA ALA A 29 15.46 -14.80 -0.71
C ALA A 29 14.56 -13.91 0.15
N ASN A 30 14.29 -12.69 -0.33
CA ASN A 30 13.50 -11.70 0.40
C ASN A 30 12.17 -11.40 -0.29
N HIS A 31 11.84 -12.18 -1.30
CA HIS A 31 10.69 -11.95 -2.14
C HIS A 31 9.40 -12.27 -1.40
N ILE A 32 8.68 -11.23 -0.99
CA ILE A 32 7.43 -11.39 -0.26
C ILE A 32 6.22 -10.75 -0.94
N PHE A 33 6.44 -9.99 -2.02
CA PHE A 33 5.32 -9.39 -2.77
C PHE A 33 5.69 -9.19 -4.23
N ASN A 34 4.67 -9.00 -5.06
CA ASN A 34 4.81 -8.72 -6.49
C ASN A 34 4.01 -7.49 -6.85
N ASP A 35 4.67 -6.55 -7.54
CA ASP A 35 3.98 -5.42 -8.13
C ASP A 35 3.00 -5.92 -9.19
N GLU A 36 1.79 -5.37 -9.23
CA GLU A 36 0.75 -5.76 -10.18
C GLU A 36 0.38 -4.57 -11.07
N LYS A 37 1.31 -4.18 -11.93
CA LYS A 37 1.09 -3.12 -12.93
C LYS A 37 0.77 -1.77 -12.30
N SER A 38 1.56 -1.36 -11.31
CA SER A 38 1.48 -0.01 -10.76
C SER A 38 1.69 1.00 -11.89
N GLY A 39 0.91 2.07 -11.86
CA GLY A 39 1.02 3.15 -12.85
C GLY A 39 1.57 4.41 -12.22
N ASP A 40 1.45 5.51 -12.96
CA ASP A 40 1.96 6.81 -12.50
C ASP A 40 1.18 7.35 -11.31
N HIS A 41 -0.07 6.94 -11.17
CA HIS A 41 -0.98 7.49 -10.15
C HIS A 41 -1.56 6.40 -9.26
N ASN A 42 -1.00 5.22 -9.29
CA ASN A 42 -1.44 4.16 -8.38
C ASN A 42 -0.30 3.19 -8.08
N ILE A 43 -0.40 2.55 -6.93
CA ILE A 43 0.49 1.49 -6.51
C ILE A 43 -0.38 0.27 -6.27
N VAL A 44 -0.04 -0.84 -6.94
CA VAL A 44 -0.85 -2.06 -6.92
C VAL A 44 0.08 -3.24 -6.68
N PHE A 45 -0.19 -4.05 -5.67
CA PHE A 45 0.62 -5.24 -5.41
C PHE A 45 -0.16 -6.29 -4.62
N ASN A 46 0.41 -7.48 -4.57
CA ASN A 46 -0.14 -8.57 -3.78
C ASN A 46 1.02 -9.43 -3.29
N GLY A 47 0.74 -10.39 -2.46
CA GLY A 47 1.76 -11.33 -1.99
C GLY A 47 2.23 -12.25 -3.10
N THR A 48 3.27 -13.01 -2.81
CA THR A 48 3.79 -14.01 -3.74
C THR A 48 2.80 -15.15 -3.88
N LYS A 49 2.95 -15.92 -4.95
CA LYS A 49 2.09 -17.07 -5.21
C LYS A 49 2.05 -17.99 -4.00
N GLY A 50 0.85 -18.33 -3.57
CA GLY A 50 0.65 -19.17 -2.39
C GLY A 50 0.60 -18.41 -1.08
N GLN A 51 1.01 -17.12 -1.08
CA GLN A 51 0.97 -16.25 0.09
C GLN A 51 0.31 -14.93 -0.26
N ASP A 52 -0.51 -14.93 -1.28
CA ASP A 52 -1.30 -13.79 -1.72
C ASP A 52 -2.69 -13.86 -1.09
N TYR A 53 -3.38 -12.75 -1.14
CA TYR A 53 -4.78 -12.66 -0.74
C TYR A 53 -5.42 -11.51 -1.51
N GLU A 54 -5.88 -10.47 -0.85
CA GLU A 54 -6.45 -9.33 -1.58
C GLU A 54 -5.35 -8.43 -2.14
N THR A 55 -5.59 -7.92 -3.33
CA THR A 55 -4.67 -6.97 -3.96
C THR A 55 -4.73 -5.63 -3.24
N PHE A 56 -3.54 -5.11 -2.90
CA PHE A 56 -3.43 -3.78 -2.32
C PHE A 56 -3.44 -2.73 -3.43
N VAL A 57 -4.21 -1.67 -3.23
CA VAL A 57 -4.26 -0.54 -4.16
C VAL A 57 -4.19 0.76 -3.37
N LEU A 58 -3.23 1.61 -3.72
CA LEU A 58 -3.14 2.96 -3.19
C LEU A 58 -3.12 3.92 -4.37
N ASN A 59 -4.04 4.86 -4.39
CA ASN A 59 -4.18 5.82 -5.48
C ASN A 59 -3.71 7.21 -5.04
N LYS A 60 -3.08 7.93 -5.97
CA LYS A 60 -2.71 9.32 -5.74
C LYS A 60 -3.95 10.18 -5.55
N PHE A 61 -4.99 9.92 -6.33
CA PHE A 61 -6.26 10.65 -6.27
C PHE A 61 -7.34 9.80 -5.65
N LYS A 62 -8.21 10.41 -4.88
CA LYS A 62 -9.35 9.72 -4.32
C LYS A 62 -10.19 9.11 -5.42
N GLN A 63 -10.71 7.92 -5.14
CA GLN A 63 -11.62 7.24 -6.05
C GLN A 63 -13.04 7.40 -5.53
N ASP A 64 -13.96 7.73 -6.42
CA ASP A 64 -15.36 7.82 -6.08
C ASP A 64 -15.98 6.44 -6.28
N ILE A 65 -15.98 5.64 -5.23
CA ILE A 65 -16.48 4.27 -5.30
C ILE A 65 -17.72 4.14 -4.45
N ALA A 66 -18.85 4.42 -5.06
CA ALA A 66 -20.11 4.53 -4.37
C ALA A 66 -20.58 3.24 -3.67
N TYR A 67 -20.16 2.09 -4.15
CA TYR A 67 -20.60 0.84 -3.54
C TYR A 67 -19.79 0.46 -2.29
N TYR A 68 -18.83 1.28 -1.92
CA TYR A 68 -18.09 1.12 -0.67
C TYR A 68 -18.47 2.28 0.23
N ASP A 69 -19.61 2.19 0.87
CA ASP A 69 -20.06 3.17 1.85
C ASP A 69 -20.20 4.60 1.32
N GLY A 70 -20.00 4.81 0.03
CA GLY A 70 -20.07 6.13 -0.56
C GLY A 70 -18.89 7.04 -0.22
N GLU A 71 -17.83 6.50 0.34
CA GLU A 71 -16.66 7.29 0.70
C GLU A 71 -15.66 7.40 -0.44
N ASN A 72 -15.06 8.58 -0.55
CA ASN A 72 -13.97 8.83 -1.48
C ASN A 72 -12.65 8.65 -0.75
N THR A 73 -11.89 7.63 -1.12
CA THR A 73 -10.61 7.34 -0.47
C THR A 73 -9.53 7.03 -1.48
N SER A 74 -8.29 7.24 -1.08
CA SER A 74 -7.14 6.83 -1.87
C SER A 74 -6.81 5.35 -1.66
N PHE A 75 -7.29 4.79 -0.58
CA PHE A 75 -7.03 3.40 -0.20
C PHE A 75 -8.29 2.75 0.31
N HIS A 76 -8.53 1.53 -0.13
CA HIS A 76 -9.60 0.68 0.38
C HIS A 76 -9.03 -0.39 1.27
N PHE A 77 -9.86 -0.90 2.18
CA PHE A 77 -9.50 -1.97 3.09
C PHE A 77 -8.92 -3.15 2.30
N CYS A 78 -7.76 -3.61 2.72
CA CYS A 78 -7.07 -4.72 2.08
C CYS A 78 -6.82 -5.81 3.10
N LYS A 79 -7.39 -6.97 2.88
CA LYS A 79 -7.15 -8.14 3.72
C LYS A 79 -5.96 -8.89 3.18
N THR A 80 -5.01 -9.20 4.04
CA THR A 80 -3.79 -9.89 3.66
C THR A 80 -3.74 -11.32 4.16
N ALA A 81 -4.73 -11.73 4.96
CA ALA A 81 -4.78 -13.04 5.61
C ALA A 81 -3.49 -13.30 6.43
N ARG A 82 -2.88 -12.23 6.96
CA ARG A 82 -1.64 -12.26 7.73
C ARG A 82 -0.47 -12.86 6.96
N ASN A 83 -0.52 -12.82 5.64
CA ASN A 83 0.58 -13.26 4.80
C ASN A 83 1.75 -12.26 4.87
N PRO A 84 2.97 -12.69 4.50
CA PRO A 84 4.15 -11.84 4.65
C PRO A 84 4.06 -10.46 4.00
N TYR A 85 3.30 -10.32 2.90
CA TYR A 85 3.21 -9.01 2.24
C TYR A 85 2.46 -7.97 3.09
N ASP A 86 1.83 -8.37 4.18
CA ASP A 86 1.22 -7.42 5.11
C ASP A 86 2.26 -6.42 5.63
N ALA A 87 3.51 -6.84 5.80
CA ALA A 87 4.57 -5.94 6.21
C ALA A 87 4.79 -4.80 5.22
N ILE A 88 4.60 -5.07 3.94
CA ILE A 88 4.74 -4.05 2.88
C ILE A 88 3.56 -3.08 2.94
N VAL A 89 2.35 -3.60 3.18
CA VAL A 89 1.15 -2.76 3.36
C VAL A 89 1.38 -1.81 4.53
N TRP A 90 1.82 -2.34 5.68
CA TRP A 90 2.12 -1.54 6.87
C TRP A 90 3.14 -0.44 6.58
N ALA A 91 4.27 -0.83 5.98
CA ALA A 91 5.34 0.11 5.70
C ALA A 91 4.86 1.24 4.80
N LEU A 92 4.16 0.90 3.73
CA LEU A 92 3.73 1.89 2.75
C LEU A 92 2.67 2.83 3.32
N LEU A 93 1.67 2.28 4.01
CA LEU A 93 0.62 3.11 4.60
C LEU A 93 1.15 3.99 5.72
N SER A 94 2.06 3.48 6.53
CA SER A 94 2.69 4.29 7.59
C SER A 94 3.48 5.43 7.00
N TYR A 95 4.21 5.18 5.92
CA TYR A 95 4.97 6.23 5.25
C TYR A 95 4.03 7.26 4.60
N ALA A 96 2.97 6.80 3.96
CA ALA A 96 1.99 7.71 3.35
C ALA A 96 1.38 8.63 4.39
N ARG A 97 1.05 8.10 5.56
CA ARG A 97 0.54 8.92 6.65
C ARG A 97 1.59 9.93 7.14
N TYR A 98 2.82 9.49 7.26
CA TYR A 98 3.91 10.38 7.66
C TYR A 98 4.07 11.55 6.68
N VAL A 99 4.01 11.29 5.38
CA VAL A 99 4.17 12.33 4.36
C VAL A 99 3.05 13.36 4.42
N LYS A 100 1.82 12.89 4.69
CA LYS A 100 0.68 13.79 4.81
C LYS A 100 0.70 14.61 6.10
N GLY A 101 1.30 14.08 7.13
CA GLY A 101 1.38 14.75 8.42
C GLY A 101 0.02 14.97 9.06
N ASP A 102 -0.12 16.09 9.78
CA ASP A 102 -1.34 16.39 10.54
C ASP A 102 -2.57 16.63 9.67
N ARG A 103 -2.38 16.80 8.37
CA ARG A 103 -3.50 16.97 7.44
C ARG A 103 -4.22 15.67 7.15
N SER A 104 -3.66 14.57 7.62
CA SER A 104 -4.16 13.25 7.24
C SER A 104 -5.38 12.85 8.05
N GLN A 105 -6.42 12.39 7.33
CA GLN A 105 -7.53 11.66 7.92
C GLN A 105 -7.41 10.19 7.53
N PHE A 106 -6.22 9.79 7.23
CA PHE A 106 -5.86 8.51 6.66
C PHE A 106 -5.69 7.50 7.79
N VAL A 107 -6.72 6.75 8.05
CA VAL A 107 -6.71 5.70 9.08
C VAL A 107 -7.16 4.41 8.42
N VAL A 108 -6.34 3.38 8.56
CA VAL A 108 -6.63 2.06 8.01
C VAL A 108 -6.31 0.99 9.03
N SER A 109 -6.99 -0.12 8.91
CA SER A 109 -6.80 -1.27 9.81
C SER A 109 -6.27 -2.46 9.01
N ASN A 110 -5.52 -3.32 9.67
CA ASN A 110 -5.10 -4.59 9.09
C ASN A 110 -6.00 -5.72 9.61
N ASP A 111 -5.68 -6.95 9.22
CA ASP A 111 -6.45 -8.13 9.63
C ASP A 111 -6.43 -8.40 11.13
N ASP A 112 -5.44 -7.84 11.83
CA ASP A 112 -5.31 -8.02 13.27
C ASP A 112 -6.10 -6.98 14.07
N GLY A 113 -6.81 -6.08 13.38
CA GLY A 113 -7.56 -5.02 14.03
C GLY A 113 -6.74 -3.82 14.43
N GLU A 114 -5.45 -3.81 14.10
CA GLU A 114 -4.59 -2.66 14.37
C GLU A 114 -4.79 -1.58 13.32
N HIS A 115 -4.45 -0.36 13.65
CA HIS A 115 -4.62 0.77 12.75
C HIS A 115 -3.27 1.24 12.22
N TYR A 116 -3.12 1.28 10.90
CA TYR A 116 -1.91 1.78 10.26
C TYR A 116 -1.73 3.26 10.58
N GLY A 117 -0.49 3.66 10.83
CA GLY A 117 -0.18 5.04 11.14
C GLY A 117 -0.43 5.43 12.57
N LYS A 118 -0.80 4.49 13.43
CA LYS A 118 -1.01 4.72 14.85
C LYS A 118 0.27 4.42 15.63
N GLU A 119 0.57 5.27 16.59
CA GLU A 119 1.73 5.08 17.45
C GLU A 119 1.59 3.87 18.36
#